data_8089cfed4e379d4308d23142a87bf20e
#
_entry.id   8089cfed4e379d4308d23142a87bf20e
#
_cell.length_a   1.000
_cell.length_b   1.000
_cell.length_c   1.000
_cell.angle_alpha   90.00
_cell.angle_beta   90.00
_cell.angle_gamma   90.00
#
_symmetry.space_group_name_H-M   'P 1'
#
loop_
_entity.id
_entity.type
_entity.pdbx_description
1 polymer ?
#
loop_
_entity_poly.entity_id
_entity_poly.type
_entity_poly.pdbx_seq_one_letter_code
_entity_poly.pdbx_strand_id
1 'polypeptide(L)' 'MTTKAKSRYVLNKKALQHYLIDHDLTQADFAKRLGISTSYFNKLMNGRKSISISNMFSIAEETHMDIRVFLEKMDE' A
#
# COMPACT_ATOMS: atom_id res chain seq x y z
N MET A 1 4.77 19.89 21.42
CA MET A 1 4.56 19.17 21.23
C MET A 1 5.01 18.17 20.98
N THR A 2 4.93 17.58 21.09
CA THR A 2 5.28 16.72 21.03
C THR A 2 5.29 15.99 20.16
N THR A 3 5.83 15.52 19.90
CA THR A 3 5.81 14.79 19.15
C THR A 3 5.50 13.68 19.23
N LYS A 4 5.13 13.33 19.09
CA LYS A 4 4.64 12.41 19.22
C LYS A 4 4.90 11.17 18.77
N ALA A 5 4.30 10.39 19.09
CA ALA A 5 4.54 9.02 18.76
C ALA A 5 4.84 8.94 17.28
N LYS A 6 5.81 8.14 16.96
CA LYS A 6 6.11 7.95 15.56
C LYS A 6 5.20 6.89 15.01
N SER A 7 4.19 7.34 14.30
CA SER A 7 3.30 6.43 13.61
C SER A 7 3.70 6.39 12.15
N ARG A 8 3.65 5.21 11.58
CA ARG A 8 3.85 5.08 10.15
C ARG A 8 2.82 4.11 9.61
N TYR A 9 2.59 4.20 8.33
CA TYR A 9 1.60 3.35 7.68
C TYR A 9 2.29 2.40 6.74
N VAL A 10 1.86 1.15 6.77
CA VAL A 10 2.32 0.14 5.83
C VAL A 10 1.08 -0.43 5.14
N LEU A 11 1.30 -1.10 4.02
CA LEU A 11 0.19 -1.73 3.32
C LEU A 11 -0.37 -2.89 4.12
N ASN A 12 -1.68 -2.99 4.15
CA ASN A 12 -2.35 -4.16 4.68
C ASN A 12 -2.31 -5.22 3.59
N LYS A 13 -1.39 -6.15 3.73
CA LYS A 13 -1.13 -7.15 2.71
C LYS A 13 -2.38 -7.94 2.37
N LYS A 14 -3.11 -8.37 3.40
CA LYS A 14 -4.28 -9.21 3.20
C LYS A 14 -5.36 -8.48 2.42
N ALA A 15 -5.64 -7.24 2.81
CA ALA A 15 -6.67 -6.45 2.12
C ALA A 15 -6.32 -6.24 0.66
N LEU A 16 -5.06 -5.91 0.40
CA LEU A 16 -4.65 -5.65 -0.98
C LEU A 16 -4.61 -6.94 -1.80
N GLN A 17 -4.21 -8.05 -1.19
CA GLN A 17 -4.25 -9.33 -1.89
C GLN A 17 -5.68 -9.70 -2.28
N HIS A 18 -6.64 -9.45 -1.40
CA HIS A 18 -8.04 -9.69 -1.73
C HIS A 18 -8.48 -8.88 -2.93
N TYR A 19 -8.07 -7.61 -2.95
CA TYR A 19 -8.39 -6.75 -4.09
C TYR A 19 -7.82 -7.30 -5.38
N LEU A 20 -6.55 -7.72 -5.35
CA LEU A 20 -5.90 -8.24 -6.55
C LEU A 20 -6.59 -9.49 -7.06
N ILE A 21 -6.95 -10.39 -6.14
CA ILE A 21 -7.65 -11.61 -6.52
C ILE A 21 -9.00 -11.28 -7.13
N ASP A 22 -9.76 -10.39 -6.49
CA ASP A 22 -11.09 -10.01 -6.96
C ASP A 22 -11.05 -9.40 -8.35
N HIS A 23 -9.95 -8.73 -8.69
CA HIS A 23 -9.83 -8.05 -9.97
C HIS A 23 -8.92 -8.79 -10.95
N ASP A 24 -8.52 -10.00 -10.58
CA ASP A 24 -7.74 -10.86 -11.48
C ASP A 24 -6.41 -10.21 -11.87
N LEU A 25 -5.77 -9.58 -10.90
CA LEU A 25 -4.51 -8.88 -11.12
C LEU A 25 -3.38 -9.57 -10.36
N THR A 26 -2.20 -9.63 -11.00
CA THR A 26 -1.00 -10.05 -10.29
C THR A 26 -0.38 -8.84 -9.63
N GLN A 27 0.57 -9.09 -8.71
CA GLN A 27 1.32 -8.00 -8.09
C GLN A 27 2.09 -7.21 -9.14
N ALA A 28 2.63 -7.90 -10.14
CA ALA A 28 3.35 -7.23 -11.21
C ALA A 28 2.44 -6.31 -12.01
N ASP A 29 1.22 -6.78 -12.31
CA ASP A 29 0.24 -5.96 -13.02
C ASP A 29 -0.10 -4.71 -12.23
N PHE A 30 -0.32 -4.87 -10.95
CA PHE A 30 -0.72 -3.74 -10.11
C PHE A 30 0.43 -2.74 -9.94
N ALA A 31 1.64 -3.24 -9.72
CA ALA A 31 2.82 -2.37 -9.63
C ALA A 31 2.98 -1.55 -10.90
N LYS A 32 2.76 -2.18 -12.04
CA LYS A 32 2.85 -1.48 -13.30
C LYS A 32 1.83 -0.36 -13.39
N ARG A 33 0.62 -0.61 -12.93
CA ARG A 33 -0.43 0.40 -12.94
C ARG A 33 -0.08 1.57 -12.03
N LEU A 34 0.62 1.29 -10.94
CA LEU A 34 1.05 2.33 -10.01
C LEU A 34 2.31 3.06 -10.49
N GLY A 35 2.96 2.54 -11.51
CA GLY A 35 4.18 3.15 -12.03
C GLY A 35 5.41 2.86 -11.20
N ILE A 36 5.41 1.75 -10.46
CA ILE A 36 6.56 1.37 -9.63
C ILE A 36 7.00 -0.04 -10.01
N SER A 37 8.22 -0.38 -9.59
CA SER A 37 8.75 -1.71 -9.89
C SER A 37 8.05 -2.77 -9.03
N THR A 38 8.01 -3.98 -9.55
CA THR A 38 7.47 -5.11 -8.80
C THR A 38 8.26 -5.34 -7.53
N SER A 39 9.57 -5.19 -7.61
CA SER A 39 10.44 -5.37 -6.45
C SER A 39 10.11 -4.38 -5.33
N TYR A 40 9.91 -3.12 -5.70
CA TYR A 40 9.54 -2.10 -4.72
C TYR A 40 8.16 -2.39 -4.14
N PHE A 41 7.22 -2.77 -5.00
CA PHE A 41 5.88 -3.10 -4.55
C PHE A 41 5.90 -4.26 -3.56
N ASN A 42 6.72 -5.27 -3.83
CA ASN A 42 6.85 -6.40 -2.90
C ASN A 42 7.34 -5.95 -1.53
N LYS A 43 8.26 -5.00 -1.49
CA LYS A 43 8.73 -4.47 -0.22
C LYS A 43 7.62 -3.77 0.53
N LEU A 44 6.80 -3.02 -0.18
CA LEU A 44 5.64 -2.39 0.44
C LEU A 44 4.66 -3.43 0.97
N MET A 45 4.39 -4.47 0.18
CA MET A 45 3.46 -5.52 0.56
C MET A 45 3.92 -6.29 1.79
N ASN A 46 5.22 -6.44 1.95
CA ASN A 46 5.77 -7.19 3.08
C ASN A 46 5.97 -6.32 4.32
N GLY A 47 5.56 -5.07 4.27
CA GLY A 47 5.66 -4.18 5.41
C GLY A 47 7.07 -3.73 5.72
N ARG A 48 8.01 -3.92 4.79
CA ARG A 48 9.40 -3.56 5.02
C ARG A 48 9.64 -2.07 4.87
N LYS A 49 8.73 -1.39 4.21
CA LYS A 49 8.83 0.06 4.00
C LYS A 49 7.51 0.71 4.32
N SER A 50 7.60 1.91 4.86
CA SER A 50 6.43 2.75 5.01
C SER A 50 5.98 3.19 3.63
N ILE A 51 4.68 3.29 3.45
CA ILE A 51 4.17 3.76 2.17
C ILE A 51 4.17 5.28 2.16
N SER A 52 4.59 5.87 1.04
CA SER A 52 4.61 7.31 0.88
C SER A 52 3.20 7.82 0.57
N ILE A 53 2.98 9.10 0.84
CA ILE A 53 1.71 9.73 0.53
C ILE A 53 1.42 9.64 -0.97
N SER A 54 2.45 9.81 -1.79
CA SER A 54 2.30 9.71 -3.23
C SER A 54 1.77 8.34 -3.64
N ASN A 55 2.31 7.28 -3.05
CA ASN A 55 1.85 5.92 -3.36
C ASN A 55 0.47 5.67 -2.80
N MET A 56 0.14 6.27 -1.66
CA MET A 56 -1.22 6.16 -1.12
C MET A 56 -2.23 6.72 -2.12
N PHE A 57 -1.96 7.90 -2.67
CA PHE A 57 -2.85 8.49 -3.66
C PHE A 57 -2.96 7.63 -4.90
N SER A 58 -1.84 7.07 -5.35
CA SER A 58 -1.84 6.23 -6.54
C SER A 58 -2.74 5.01 -6.33
N ILE A 59 -2.64 4.38 -5.17
CA ILE A 59 -3.46 3.21 -4.88
C ILE A 59 -4.92 3.59 -4.78
N ALA A 60 -5.21 4.70 -4.12
CA ALA A 60 -6.59 5.16 -3.99
C ALA A 60 -7.19 5.43 -5.36
N GLU A 61 -6.45 6.09 -6.24
CA GLU A 61 -6.93 6.39 -7.58
C GLU A 61 -7.12 5.13 -8.41
N GLU A 62 -6.16 4.22 -8.32
CA GLU A 62 -6.23 3.00 -9.12
C GLU A 62 -7.38 2.11 -8.68
N THR A 63 -7.65 2.03 -7.38
CA THR A 63 -8.68 1.14 -6.85
C THR A 63 -10.03 1.80 -6.75
N HIS A 64 -10.07 3.13 -6.81
CA HIS A 64 -11.31 3.91 -6.58
C HIS A 64 -11.86 3.64 -5.18
N MET A 65 -10.99 3.37 -4.22
CA MET A 65 -11.38 3.09 -2.84
C MET A 65 -10.61 3.98 -1.89
N ASP A 66 -11.17 4.15 -0.71
CA ASP A 66 -10.50 4.91 0.35
C ASP A 66 -9.21 4.17 0.70
N ILE A 67 -8.08 4.90 0.69
CA ILE A 67 -6.79 4.29 0.94
C ILE A 67 -6.74 3.62 2.33
N ARG A 68 -7.54 4.09 3.27
CA ARG A 68 -7.53 3.52 4.62
C ARG A 68 -7.89 2.04 4.63
N VAL A 69 -8.60 1.57 3.60
CA VAL A 69 -8.93 0.15 3.47
C VAL A 69 -7.66 -0.69 3.35
N PHE A 70 -6.62 -0.12 2.77
CA PHE A 70 -5.38 -0.84 2.46
C PHE A 70 -4.22 -0.48 3.36
N LEU A 71 -4.47 0.26 4.44
CA LEU A 71 -3.39 0.69 5.32
C LEU A 71 -3.48 0.04 6.68
N GLU A 72 -2.30 -0.14 7.26
CA GLU A 72 -2.16 -0.63 8.60
C GLU A 72 -1.24 0.32 9.34
N LYS A 73 -1.65 0.77 10.51
CA LYS A 73 -0.86 1.71 11.28
C LYS A 73 0.10 0.94 12.18
N MET A 74 1.35 1.30 12.10
CA MET A 74 2.39 0.69 12.92
C MET A 74 2.90 1.71 13.91
N ASP A 75 2.78 1.42 15.19
CA ASP A 75 3.30 2.29 16.24
C ASP A 75 4.70 1.86 16.61
N GLU A 76 5.53 2.85 16.85
CA GLU A 76 6.89 2.58 17.28
C GLU A 76 6.98 2.39 18.79
#